data_96429882f0538707ff74114eef12d5e4
#
_entry.id   96429882f0538707ff74114eef12d5e4
#
_cell.length_a   1.000
_cell.length_b   1.000
_cell.length_c   1.000
_cell.angle_alpha   90.00
_cell.angle_beta   90.00
_cell.angle_gamma   90.00
#
_symmetry.space_group_name_H-M   'P 1'
#
loop_
_entity.id
_entity.type
_entity.pdbx_description
1 polymer ?
#
loop_
_entity_poly.entity_id
_entity_poly.type
_entity_poly.pdbx_seq_one_letter_code
_entity_poly.pdbx_strand_id
1 'polypeptide(L)'
;MLKRDMTIAGYDPELWQAITDETRRQEEHIELIASENYTSPRVMEAQGSQLTNKYAEGYPSKRYYGGCEYVDVVETLAIERAKELFGATYANVQPHSGSQANSAVYMALLQPGDTVLGMNLAHGGHLTHGSPVNFSGKLYNIIPYGIDESGKIDYDDMERQAVEHKPKMMIGGFSAYSGIVDWARMREIADKVGAWLFVDMAHVAGLIAAGVYPNPVPHAHVVTSTTHKTLAGPRGGLILSAADDEELYKKLNSAVFPGGQGGPLMHVIAGKAVAFKEALEPEFKTYQAQVVKNAKAMAATFIERGYKIVSGGTDNHLMLVDLIGRELTGKEADAALGKANITVNKNSVPNDPRSPFVTSGVRIGTPAITRRGFKEAESIQLTNWICDVLDNHDNDAVLATVREQVLDICRRFPVYAR
;
A
#
# COMPACT_ATOMS: atom_id res chain seq x y z
N MET A 1 -10.55 -21.95 -33.06
CA MET A 1 -10.24 -22.88 -31.96
C MET A 1 -9.01 -22.35 -31.22
N LEU A 2 -9.02 -22.30 -29.89
CA LEU A 2 -7.91 -21.83 -29.10
C LEU A 2 -6.74 -22.82 -29.16
N LYS A 3 -5.52 -22.31 -29.39
CA LYS A 3 -4.29 -23.10 -29.41
C LYS A 3 -3.37 -22.65 -28.27
N ARG A 4 -2.58 -23.56 -27.72
CA ARG A 4 -1.67 -23.27 -26.58
C ARG A 4 -0.49 -22.37 -26.96
N ASP A 5 -0.12 -22.31 -28.23
CA ASP A 5 0.99 -21.53 -28.78
C ASP A 5 0.59 -20.12 -29.22
N MET A 6 -0.65 -19.72 -28.98
CA MET A 6 -1.08 -18.34 -29.22
C MET A 6 -0.38 -17.38 -28.26
N THR A 7 0.36 -16.42 -28.80
CA THR A 7 1.11 -15.42 -28.02
C THR A 7 0.75 -14.01 -28.42
N ILE A 8 0.92 -13.05 -27.51
CA ILE A 8 0.71 -11.64 -27.78
C ILE A 8 1.72 -11.15 -28.82
N ALA A 9 2.99 -11.54 -28.72
CA ALA A 9 4.06 -11.11 -29.59
C ALA A 9 3.79 -11.35 -31.09
N GLY A 10 3.12 -12.47 -31.41
CA GLY A 10 2.76 -12.80 -32.80
C GLY A 10 1.42 -12.24 -33.26
N TYR A 11 0.62 -11.70 -32.37
CA TYR A 11 -0.73 -11.24 -32.65
C TYR A 11 -0.90 -9.71 -32.56
N ASP A 12 -0.33 -9.10 -31.53
CA ASP A 12 -0.38 -7.66 -31.28
C ASP A 12 1.03 -7.15 -30.93
N PRO A 13 1.84 -6.84 -31.94
CA PRO A 13 3.22 -6.42 -31.74
C PRO A 13 3.33 -5.05 -31.03
N GLU A 14 2.37 -4.16 -31.17
CA GLU A 14 2.35 -2.86 -30.47
C GLU A 14 2.16 -3.05 -28.96
N LEU A 15 1.18 -3.84 -28.54
CA LEU A 15 0.98 -4.19 -27.13
C LEU A 15 2.19 -4.97 -26.56
N TRP A 16 2.73 -5.90 -27.33
CA TRP A 16 3.92 -6.66 -26.91
C TRP A 16 5.13 -5.77 -26.71
N GLN A 17 5.33 -4.77 -27.60
CA GLN A 17 6.40 -3.80 -27.44
C GLN A 17 6.24 -2.98 -26.15
N ALA A 18 5.04 -2.51 -25.83
CA ALA A 18 4.76 -1.78 -24.58
C ALA A 18 5.06 -2.63 -23.33
N ILE A 19 4.67 -3.91 -23.34
CA ILE A 19 4.97 -4.83 -22.23
C ILE A 19 6.50 -5.04 -22.09
N THR A 20 7.20 -5.19 -23.21
CA THR A 20 8.65 -5.35 -23.24
C THR A 20 9.38 -4.10 -22.73
N ASP A 21 8.89 -2.91 -23.14
CA ASP A 21 9.45 -1.63 -22.72
C ASP A 21 9.22 -1.39 -21.21
N GLU A 22 8.06 -1.75 -20.67
CA GLU A 22 7.81 -1.68 -19.23
C GLU A 22 8.70 -2.65 -18.45
N THR A 23 8.90 -3.87 -18.95
CA THR A 23 9.82 -4.84 -18.33
C THR A 23 11.24 -4.28 -18.29
N ARG A 24 11.69 -3.66 -19.38
CA ARG A 24 13.01 -3.00 -19.44
C ARG A 24 13.08 -1.80 -18.49
N ARG A 25 12.03 -0.97 -18.42
CA ARG A 25 11.97 0.15 -17.48
C ARG A 25 12.12 -0.35 -16.04
N GLN A 26 11.43 -1.41 -15.64
CA GLN A 26 11.55 -2.00 -14.31
C GLN A 26 12.96 -2.52 -14.03
N GLU A 27 13.66 -3.07 -15.02
CA GLU A 27 15.06 -3.49 -14.86
C GLU A 27 16.05 -2.32 -14.76
N GLU A 28 15.84 -1.24 -15.51
CA GLU A 28 16.77 -0.13 -15.67
C GLU A 28 16.51 1.04 -14.71
N HIS A 29 15.39 1.05 -13.98
CA HIS A 29 15.02 2.09 -13.02
C HIS A 29 15.08 1.56 -11.59
N ILE A 30 15.40 2.44 -10.66
CA ILE A 30 15.24 2.20 -9.23
C ILE A 30 13.84 2.65 -8.82
N GLU A 31 13.00 1.70 -8.39
CA GLU A 31 11.64 1.95 -7.94
C GLU A 31 11.61 2.30 -6.45
N LEU A 32 11.16 3.51 -6.11
CA LEU A 32 11.05 4.02 -4.75
C LEU A 32 9.64 4.51 -4.40
N ILE A 33 8.64 4.29 -5.27
CA ILE A 33 7.26 4.54 -4.91
C ILE A 33 6.87 3.59 -3.77
N ALA A 34 6.53 4.13 -2.61
CA ALA A 34 6.32 3.36 -1.38
C ALA A 34 5.17 2.34 -1.45
N SER A 35 4.27 2.49 -2.41
CA SER A 35 3.13 1.61 -2.67
C SER A 35 3.38 0.60 -3.80
N GLU A 36 4.59 0.52 -4.35
CA GLU A 36 4.96 -0.42 -5.40
C GLU A 36 5.94 -1.50 -4.89
N ASN A 37 5.87 -2.66 -5.53
CA ASN A 37 6.73 -3.80 -5.23
C ASN A 37 6.76 -4.74 -6.43
N TYR A 38 7.73 -5.66 -6.43
CA TYR A 38 7.81 -6.73 -7.41
C TYR A 38 7.18 -8.00 -6.82
N THR A 39 6.19 -8.54 -7.53
CA THR A 39 5.57 -9.81 -7.13
C THR A 39 6.34 -11.01 -7.68
N SER A 40 6.16 -12.19 -7.08
CA SER A 40 6.88 -13.38 -7.50
C SER A 40 6.38 -13.93 -8.84
N PRO A 41 7.22 -14.68 -9.58
CA PRO A 41 6.77 -15.40 -10.78
C PRO A 41 5.60 -16.36 -10.53
N ARG A 42 5.49 -16.95 -9.33
CA ARG A 42 4.37 -17.82 -8.95
C ARG A 42 3.03 -17.05 -8.87
N VAL A 43 3.06 -15.82 -8.37
CA VAL A 43 1.88 -14.95 -8.37
C VAL A 43 1.49 -14.59 -9.79
N MET A 44 2.45 -14.28 -10.67
CA MET A 44 2.20 -14.00 -12.09
C MET A 44 1.62 -15.22 -12.81
N GLU A 45 2.13 -16.42 -12.54
CA GLU A 45 1.60 -17.68 -13.07
C GLU A 45 0.14 -17.91 -12.65
N ALA A 46 -0.18 -17.69 -11.36
CA ALA A 46 -1.54 -17.81 -10.86
C ALA A 46 -2.51 -16.85 -11.56
N GLN A 47 -2.09 -15.59 -11.77
CA GLN A 47 -2.90 -14.58 -12.45
C GLN A 47 -3.13 -14.89 -13.94
N GLY A 48 -2.16 -15.52 -14.62
CA GLY A 48 -2.25 -15.95 -16.01
C GLY A 48 -2.95 -17.30 -16.21
N SER A 49 -3.53 -17.90 -15.16
CA SER A 49 -4.14 -19.21 -15.20
C SER A 49 -5.56 -19.21 -15.78
N GLN A 50 -6.07 -20.42 -16.09
CA GLN A 50 -7.43 -20.64 -16.58
C GLN A 50 -8.54 -20.26 -15.58
N LEU A 51 -8.19 -19.97 -14.33
CA LEU A 51 -9.13 -19.48 -13.33
C LEU A 51 -9.81 -18.16 -13.74
N THR A 52 -9.20 -17.39 -14.64
CA THR A 52 -9.78 -16.19 -15.25
C THR A 52 -11.11 -16.47 -15.97
N ASN A 53 -11.34 -17.71 -16.44
CA ASN A 53 -12.54 -18.09 -17.20
C ASN A 53 -13.75 -18.39 -16.29
N LYS A 54 -13.55 -18.58 -14.97
CA LYS A 54 -14.60 -19.07 -14.09
C LYS A 54 -15.38 -17.96 -13.42
N TYR A 55 -16.68 -17.95 -13.62
CA TYR A 55 -17.64 -17.08 -12.94
C TYR A 55 -18.10 -17.74 -11.62
N ALA A 56 -17.88 -17.08 -10.48
CA ALA A 56 -18.05 -17.69 -9.16
C ALA A 56 -18.75 -16.75 -8.15
N GLU A 57 -19.84 -16.09 -8.54
CA GLU A 57 -20.66 -15.28 -7.62
C GLU A 57 -21.09 -16.07 -6.38
N GLY A 58 -21.12 -15.41 -5.24
CA GLY A 58 -21.31 -16.00 -3.93
C GLY A 58 -19.99 -16.27 -3.22
N TYR A 59 -20.00 -17.21 -2.30
CA TYR A 59 -18.87 -17.57 -1.46
C TYR A 59 -18.62 -19.09 -1.49
N PRO A 60 -17.47 -19.60 -1.05
CA PRO A 60 -17.21 -21.05 -1.01
C PRO A 60 -18.38 -21.83 -0.43
N SER A 61 -18.77 -22.90 -1.10
CA SER A 61 -19.93 -23.77 -0.78
C SER A 61 -21.31 -23.11 -0.90
N LYS A 62 -21.37 -21.82 -1.27
CA LYS A 62 -22.63 -21.05 -1.44
C LYS A 62 -22.55 -20.20 -2.71
N ARG A 63 -22.28 -20.85 -3.84
CA ARG A 63 -22.21 -20.19 -5.16
C ARG A 63 -23.55 -20.14 -5.85
N TYR A 64 -23.72 -19.15 -6.69
CA TYR A 64 -24.88 -19.02 -7.57
C TYR A 64 -24.75 -19.85 -8.87
N TYR A 65 -23.54 -20.34 -9.18
CA TYR A 65 -23.22 -21.07 -10.41
C TYR A 65 -22.62 -22.44 -10.10
N GLY A 66 -22.85 -23.41 -10.99
CA GLY A 66 -22.20 -24.72 -10.92
C GLY A 66 -20.75 -24.71 -11.35
N GLY A 67 -20.03 -25.80 -11.12
CA GLY A 67 -18.62 -25.99 -11.53
C GLY A 67 -17.64 -25.16 -10.69
N CYS A 68 -17.95 -24.91 -9.43
CA CYS A 68 -17.14 -24.09 -8.52
C CYS A 68 -16.31 -24.90 -7.53
N GLU A 69 -16.32 -26.22 -7.61
CA GLU A 69 -15.64 -27.11 -6.66
C GLU A 69 -14.14 -26.82 -6.51
N TYR A 70 -13.46 -26.46 -7.60
CA TYR A 70 -12.03 -26.16 -7.57
C TYR A 70 -11.72 -24.69 -7.20
N VAL A 71 -12.54 -23.74 -7.64
CA VAL A 71 -12.38 -22.33 -7.23
C VAL A 71 -12.74 -22.13 -5.77
N ASP A 72 -13.61 -22.96 -5.19
CA ASP A 72 -13.88 -23.00 -3.76
C ASP A 72 -12.63 -23.36 -2.96
N VAL A 73 -11.85 -24.34 -3.45
CA VAL A 73 -10.54 -24.68 -2.84
C VAL A 73 -9.59 -23.48 -2.89
N VAL A 74 -9.50 -22.81 -4.05
CA VAL A 74 -8.63 -21.65 -4.23
C VAL A 74 -8.97 -20.51 -3.26
N GLU A 75 -10.25 -20.15 -3.19
CA GLU A 75 -10.69 -19.06 -2.31
C GLU A 75 -10.57 -19.44 -0.83
N THR A 76 -10.88 -20.68 -0.45
CA THR A 76 -10.70 -21.17 0.91
C THR A 76 -9.23 -21.13 1.32
N LEU A 77 -8.30 -21.53 0.46
CA LEU A 77 -6.85 -21.41 0.73
C LEU A 77 -6.43 -19.95 0.97
N ALA A 78 -6.93 -19.01 0.17
CA ALA A 78 -6.64 -17.59 0.35
C ALA A 78 -7.20 -17.07 1.69
N ILE A 79 -8.43 -17.44 2.04
CA ILE A 79 -9.09 -17.07 3.30
C ILE A 79 -8.30 -17.59 4.50
N GLU A 80 -8.02 -18.90 4.54
CA GLU A 80 -7.36 -19.51 5.69
C GLU A 80 -5.92 -19.01 5.88
N ARG A 81 -5.17 -18.81 4.78
CA ARG A 81 -3.83 -18.23 4.84
C ARG A 81 -3.85 -16.77 5.30
N ALA A 82 -4.84 -15.97 4.89
CA ALA A 82 -4.98 -14.60 5.37
C ALA A 82 -5.29 -14.56 6.86
N LYS A 83 -6.17 -15.45 7.34
CA LYS A 83 -6.50 -15.58 8.77
C LYS A 83 -5.27 -15.97 9.59
N GLU A 84 -4.53 -16.97 9.15
CA GLU A 84 -3.29 -17.41 9.79
C GLU A 84 -2.24 -16.28 9.83
N LEU A 85 -2.04 -15.60 8.70
CA LEU A 85 -1.00 -14.58 8.53
C LEU A 85 -1.19 -13.37 9.47
N PHE A 86 -2.43 -12.98 9.72
CA PHE A 86 -2.76 -11.78 10.49
C PHE A 86 -3.40 -12.07 11.85
N GLY A 87 -3.66 -13.33 12.20
CA GLY A 87 -4.35 -13.71 13.44
C GLY A 87 -5.82 -13.29 13.44
N ALA A 88 -6.47 -13.33 12.28
CA ALA A 88 -7.88 -12.99 12.13
C ALA A 88 -8.79 -14.23 12.24
N THR A 89 -10.03 -14.04 12.70
CA THR A 89 -11.07 -15.08 12.69
C THR A 89 -11.91 -15.05 11.42
N TYR A 90 -11.98 -13.90 10.78
CA TYR A 90 -12.70 -13.65 9.52
C TYR A 90 -11.78 -13.03 8.47
N ALA A 91 -11.95 -13.47 7.22
CA ALA A 91 -11.31 -12.86 6.06
C ALA A 91 -12.25 -12.90 4.84
N ASN A 92 -12.30 -11.81 4.08
CA ASN A 92 -12.91 -11.74 2.76
C ASN A 92 -11.84 -11.33 1.75
N VAL A 93 -11.56 -12.21 0.79
CA VAL A 93 -10.49 -12.05 -0.20
C VAL A 93 -11.01 -11.60 -1.57
N GLN A 94 -12.32 -11.35 -1.69
CA GLN A 94 -12.96 -10.97 -2.96
C GLN A 94 -12.81 -9.51 -3.38
N PRO A 95 -12.56 -8.51 -2.50
CA PRO A 95 -12.42 -7.13 -2.96
C PRO A 95 -11.39 -6.99 -4.09
N HIS A 96 -11.80 -6.35 -5.20
CA HIS A 96 -10.96 -6.17 -6.39
C HIS A 96 -9.80 -5.19 -6.13
N SER A 97 -9.96 -4.28 -5.16
CA SER A 97 -8.95 -3.30 -4.76
C SER A 97 -9.11 -2.93 -3.28
N GLY A 98 -8.09 -2.25 -2.72
CA GLY A 98 -8.20 -1.67 -1.38
C GLY A 98 -9.33 -0.64 -1.29
N SER A 99 -9.54 0.18 -2.32
CA SER A 99 -10.65 1.14 -2.34
C SER A 99 -12.02 0.48 -2.30
N GLN A 100 -12.20 -0.67 -2.97
CA GLN A 100 -13.44 -1.44 -2.90
C GLN A 100 -13.61 -2.15 -1.56
N ALA A 101 -12.52 -2.65 -0.96
CA ALA A 101 -12.55 -3.16 0.41
C ALA A 101 -13.01 -2.07 1.40
N ASN A 102 -12.43 -0.88 1.30
CA ASN A 102 -12.82 0.26 2.13
C ASN A 102 -14.29 0.66 1.89
N SER A 103 -14.71 0.76 0.62
CA SER A 103 -16.11 1.07 0.28
C SER A 103 -17.09 0.06 0.86
N ALA A 104 -16.76 -1.24 0.84
CA ALA A 104 -17.59 -2.28 1.43
C ALA A 104 -17.71 -2.11 2.97
N VAL A 105 -16.62 -1.73 3.66
CA VAL A 105 -16.67 -1.43 5.10
C VAL A 105 -17.59 -0.25 5.41
N TYR A 106 -17.47 0.85 4.64
CA TYR A 106 -18.38 1.99 4.79
C TYR A 106 -19.85 1.57 4.57
N MET A 107 -20.13 0.83 3.51
CA MET A 107 -21.50 0.34 3.20
C MET A 107 -22.04 -0.59 4.28
N ALA A 108 -21.19 -1.41 4.90
CA ALA A 108 -21.61 -2.35 5.95
C ALA A 108 -21.93 -1.68 7.27
N LEU A 109 -21.25 -0.58 7.61
CA LEU A 109 -21.25 0.01 8.95
C LEU A 109 -21.94 1.37 9.05
N LEU A 110 -22.12 2.09 7.94
CA LEU A 110 -22.56 3.48 7.92
C LEU A 110 -23.74 3.70 6.98
N GLN A 111 -24.43 4.82 7.21
CA GLN A 111 -25.38 5.41 6.27
C GLN A 111 -24.80 6.70 5.69
N PRO A 112 -25.17 7.11 4.45
CA PRO A 112 -24.78 8.40 3.90
C PRO A 112 -25.10 9.54 4.86
N GLY A 113 -24.14 10.46 5.06
CA GLY A 113 -24.24 11.57 6.02
C GLY A 113 -23.71 11.25 7.43
N ASP A 114 -23.41 10.00 7.75
CA ASP A 114 -22.79 9.65 9.03
C ASP A 114 -21.41 10.33 9.17
N THR A 115 -21.04 10.66 10.40
CA THR A 115 -19.76 11.30 10.70
C THR A 115 -18.64 10.26 10.83
N VAL A 116 -17.52 10.54 10.19
CA VAL A 116 -16.31 9.70 10.17
C VAL A 116 -15.10 10.55 10.57
N LEU A 117 -14.29 10.05 11.48
CA LEU A 117 -13.02 10.65 11.87
C LEU A 117 -11.88 9.93 11.11
N GLY A 118 -11.16 10.64 10.25
CA GLY A 118 -10.10 10.06 9.41
C GLY A 118 -8.84 10.94 9.37
N MET A 119 -7.71 10.34 9.03
CA MET A 119 -6.45 11.09 8.92
C MET A 119 -6.49 12.09 7.76
N ASN A 120 -6.08 13.33 8.03
CA ASN A 120 -5.97 14.38 7.02
C ASN A 120 -5.06 13.95 5.87
N LEU A 121 -5.51 14.16 4.64
CA LEU A 121 -4.74 13.80 3.43
C LEU A 121 -3.36 14.49 3.38
N ALA A 122 -3.28 15.76 3.81
CA ALA A 122 -2.02 16.50 3.87
C ALA A 122 -1.05 16.01 4.96
N HIS A 123 -1.57 15.25 5.93
CA HIS A 123 -0.79 14.63 7.02
C HIS A 123 -0.50 13.14 6.77
N GLY A 124 -0.80 12.64 5.58
CA GLY A 124 -0.49 11.27 5.17
C GLY A 124 -1.68 10.33 5.07
N GLY A 125 -2.92 10.81 5.19
CA GLY A 125 -4.13 10.01 4.97
C GLY A 125 -4.25 9.46 3.55
N HIS A 126 -5.18 8.52 3.35
CA HIS A 126 -5.50 7.98 2.03
C HIS A 126 -6.75 8.67 1.45
N LEU A 127 -6.89 8.67 0.11
CA LEU A 127 -8.07 9.24 -0.56
C LEU A 127 -9.40 8.69 -0.01
N THR A 128 -9.46 7.38 0.26
CA THR A 128 -10.67 6.73 0.79
C THR A 128 -10.91 6.97 2.28
N HIS A 129 -10.09 7.78 2.95
CA HIS A 129 -10.28 8.17 4.34
C HIS A 129 -10.99 9.52 4.50
N GLY A 130 -11.65 10.01 3.44
CA GLY A 130 -12.48 11.20 3.51
C GLY A 130 -12.11 12.32 2.55
N SER A 131 -11.28 12.07 1.53
CA SER A 131 -10.96 13.08 0.52
C SER A 131 -12.23 13.57 -0.19
N PRO A 132 -12.42 14.91 -0.36
CA PRO A 132 -13.61 15.47 -1.01
C PRO A 132 -13.85 15.00 -2.45
N VAL A 133 -12.81 14.55 -3.14
CA VAL A 133 -12.94 14.03 -4.51
C VAL A 133 -13.29 12.55 -4.56
N ASN A 134 -13.22 11.87 -3.43
CA ASN A 134 -13.50 10.43 -3.29
C ASN A 134 -14.94 10.19 -2.78
N PHE A 135 -15.47 8.96 -2.97
CA PHE A 135 -16.78 8.58 -2.46
C PHE A 135 -16.92 8.85 -0.97
N SER A 136 -15.85 8.62 -0.20
CA SER A 136 -15.84 8.79 1.26
C SER A 136 -16.12 10.24 1.68
N GLY A 137 -15.49 11.22 1.04
CA GLY A 137 -15.76 12.64 1.30
C GLY A 137 -17.02 13.19 0.64
N LYS A 138 -17.58 12.47 -0.35
CA LYS A 138 -18.84 12.88 -1.01
C LYS A 138 -20.09 12.39 -0.29
N LEU A 139 -20.03 11.25 0.36
CA LEU A 139 -21.19 10.60 0.97
C LEU A 139 -21.26 10.77 2.49
N TYR A 140 -20.14 11.08 3.15
CA TYR A 140 -20.02 11.10 4.61
C TYR A 140 -19.51 12.44 5.11
N ASN A 141 -19.85 12.77 6.37
CA ASN A 141 -19.35 13.96 7.05
C ASN A 141 -17.98 13.66 7.66
N ILE A 142 -16.93 14.24 7.11
CA ILE A 142 -15.55 13.90 7.48
C ILE A 142 -14.97 14.93 8.45
N ILE A 143 -14.50 14.45 9.59
CA ILE A 143 -13.72 15.20 10.56
C ILE A 143 -12.27 14.73 10.47
N PRO A 144 -11.31 15.60 10.12
CA PRO A 144 -9.92 15.18 10.02
C PRO A 144 -9.20 15.21 11.36
N TYR A 145 -8.38 14.21 11.67
CA TYR A 145 -7.33 14.30 12.67
C TYR A 145 -5.96 14.43 11.99
N GLY A 146 -4.96 14.88 12.71
CA GLY A 146 -3.65 15.18 12.14
C GLY A 146 -2.47 14.65 12.95
N ILE A 147 -1.33 15.25 12.67
CA ILE A 147 -0.06 15.06 13.37
C ILE A 147 0.28 16.35 14.12
N ASP A 148 1.04 16.19 15.21
CA ASP A 148 1.60 17.28 15.99
C ASP A 148 2.80 17.95 15.30
N GLU A 149 3.40 18.93 15.96
CA GLU A 149 4.59 19.65 15.46
C GLU A 149 5.82 18.73 15.29
N SER A 150 5.88 17.62 16.02
CA SER A 150 6.94 16.61 15.88
C SER A 150 6.75 15.67 14.68
N GLY A 151 5.61 15.76 13.98
CA GLY A 151 5.22 14.91 12.87
C GLY A 151 4.64 13.56 13.31
N LYS A 152 4.20 13.41 14.55
CA LYS A 152 3.55 12.21 15.09
C LYS A 152 2.04 12.41 15.17
N ILE A 153 1.26 11.31 15.11
CA ILE A 153 -0.19 11.37 15.29
C ILE A 153 -0.50 12.01 16.64
N ASP A 154 -1.34 13.06 16.62
CA ASP A 154 -1.84 13.74 17.80
C ASP A 154 -3.07 13.00 18.35
N TYR A 155 -2.83 12.08 19.28
CA TYR A 155 -3.91 11.28 19.89
C TYR A 155 -4.78 12.10 20.83
N ASP A 156 -4.28 13.19 21.42
CA ASP A 156 -5.06 14.05 22.31
C ASP A 156 -6.04 14.91 21.47
N ASP A 157 -5.58 15.46 20.35
CA ASP A 157 -6.49 16.12 19.39
C ASP A 157 -7.48 15.12 18.79
N MET A 158 -7.04 13.91 18.43
CA MET A 158 -7.93 12.85 17.94
C MET A 158 -9.03 12.53 18.94
N GLU A 159 -8.73 12.40 20.22
CA GLU A 159 -9.71 12.16 21.28
C GLU A 159 -10.66 13.35 21.44
N ARG A 160 -10.14 14.56 21.46
CA ARG A 160 -10.94 15.80 21.53
C ARG A 160 -11.94 15.87 20.38
N GLN A 161 -11.49 15.64 19.13
CA GLN A 161 -12.34 15.59 17.93
C GLN A 161 -13.41 14.49 18.03
N ALA A 162 -13.02 13.30 18.50
CA ALA A 162 -13.96 12.19 18.67
C ALA A 162 -15.05 12.51 19.69
N VAL A 163 -14.71 13.08 20.83
CA VAL A 163 -15.68 13.47 21.88
C VAL A 163 -16.61 14.58 21.40
N GLU A 164 -16.09 15.58 20.69
CA GLU A 164 -16.85 16.71 20.18
C GLU A 164 -17.83 16.31 19.08
N HIS A 165 -17.36 15.54 18.10
CA HIS A 165 -18.12 15.22 16.88
C HIS A 165 -18.85 13.89 16.93
N LYS A 166 -18.55 13.02 17.88
CA LYS A 166 -19.17 11.70 18.08
C LYS A 166 -19.29 10.89 16.78
N PRO A 167 -18.17 10.63 16.08
CA PRO A 167 -18.20 9.90 14.83
C PRO A 167 -18.77 8.50 15.03
N LYS A 168 -19.45 7.96 14.01
CA LYS A 168 -19.85 6.55 14.00
C LYS A 168 -18.71 5.61 13.66
N MET A 169 -17.69 6.13 12.95
CA MET A 169 -16.50 5.35 12.59
C MET A 169 -15.26 6.22 12.71
N MET A 170 -14.20 5.65 13.26
CA MET A 170 -12.84 6.18 13.25
C MET A 170 -11.98 5.33 12.33
N ILE A 171 -11.15 5.97 11.50
CA ILE A 171 -10.29 5.29 10.54
C ILE A 171 -8.84 5.47 10.96
N GLY A 172 -8.15 4.35 11.22
CA GLY A 172 -6.70 4.27 11.32
C GLY A 172 -6.08 3.88 9.99
N GLY A 173 -4.80 4.24 9.82
CA GLY A 173 -4.06 3.91 8.60
C GLY A 173 -3.66 5.13 7.78
N PHE A 174 -2.73 4.93 6.86
CA PHE A 174 -2.05 6.03 6.19
C PHE A 174 -1.48 5.61 4.82
N SER A 175 -1.11 6.61 4.02
CA SER A 175 -0.36 6.46 2.77
C SER A 175 1.04 7.06 2.84
N ALA A 176 1.28 8.01 3.75
CA ALA A 176 2.52 8.78 3.81
C ALA A 176 2.93 9.18 5.24
N TYR A 177 2.69 8.30 6.21
CA TYR A 177 3.13 8.48 7.59
C TYR A 177 4.26 7.50 7.91
N SER A 178 5.36 7.99 8.47
CA SER A 178 6.59 7.21 8.69
C SER A 178 6.73 6.63 10.11
N GLY A 179 5.83 6.98 11.03
CA GLY A 179 5.88 6.52 12.42
C GLY A 179 5.11 5.23 12.67
N ILE A 180 5.14 4.80 13.93
CA ILE A 180 4.31 3.72 14.46
C ILE A 180 2.96 4.26 14.89
N VAL A 181 1.88 3.51 14.61
CA VAL A 181 0.53 3.82 15.08
C VAL A 181 0.21 2.99 16.32
N ASP A 182 -0.30 3.64 17.35
CA ASP A 182 -0.82 3.00 18.55
C ASP A 182 -2.30 2.61 18.35
N TRP A 183 -2.50 1.38 17.87
CA TRP A 183 -3.84 0.84 17.62
C TRP A 183 -4.68 0.66 18.90
N ALA A 184 -4.02 0.37 20.02
CA ALA A 184 -4.71 0.24 21.31
C ALA A 184 -5.28 1.58 21.76
N ARG A 185 -4.49 2.66 21.64
CA ARG A 185 -4.95 4.01 21.95
C ARG A 185 -6.09 4.46 21.04
N MET A 186 -6.02 4.14 19.74
CA MET A 186 -7.13 4.42 18.83
C MET A 186 -8.40 3.66 19.23
N ARG A 187 -8.27 2.41 19.68
CA ARG A 187 -9.39 1.60 20.14
C ARG A 187 -10.03 2.21 21.40
N GLU A 188 -9.23 2.61 22.38
CA GLU A 188 -9.73 3.29 23.58
C GLU A 188 -10.55 4.54 23.24
N ILE A 189 -10.06 5.38 22.31
CA ILE A 189 -10.77 6.57 21.86
C ILE A 189 -12.09 6.20 21.17
N ALA A 190 -12.07 5.20 20.29
CA ALA A 190 -13.28 4.74 19.60
C ALA A 190 -14.34 4.22 20.58
N ASP A 191 -13.95 3.38 21.54
CA ASP A 191 -14.84 2.83 22.56
C ASP A 191 -15.46 3.93 23.43
N LYS A 192 -14.69 4.97 23.78
CA LYS A 192 -15.16 6.11 24.58
C LYS A 192 -16.35 6.83 23.94
N VAL A 193 -16.45 6.84 22.61
CA VAL A 193 -17.54 7.52 21.88
C VAL A 193 -18.51 6.56 21.21
N GLY A 194 -18.31 5.25 21.36
CA GLY A 194 -19.14 4.21 20.75
C GLY A 194 -18.97 4.10 19.22
N ALA A 195 -17.79 4.45 18.71
CA ALA A 195 -17.47 4.40 17.28
C ALA A 195 -16.90 3.04 16.86
N TRP A 196 -17.14 2.64 15.61
CA TRP A 196 -16.39 1.57 14.98
C TRP A 196 -14.93 2.01 14.78
N LEU A 197 -13.96 1.19 15.18
CA LEU A 197 -12.58 1.35 14.74
C LEU A 197 -12.35 0.51 13.48
N PHE A 198 -12.14 1.18 12.37
CA PHE A 198 -11.74 0.62 11.09
C PHE A 198 -10.27 0.97 10.81
N VAL A 199 -9.44 -0.02 10.47
CA VAL A 199 -8.03 0.22 10.13
C VAL A 199 -7.71 -0.24 8.71
N ASP A 200 -7.21 0.67 7.90
CA ASP A 200 -6.60 0.38 6.60
C ASP A 200 -5.09 0.21 6.77
N MET A 201 -4.63 -1.04 6.82
CA MET A 201 -3.22 -1.36 7.03
C MET A 201 -2.43 -1.53 5.72
N ALA A 202 -3.00 -1.14 4.59
CA ALA A 202 -2.49 -1.47 3.26
C ALA A 202 -0.98 -1.20 3.08
N HIS A 203 -0.48 -0.06 3.56
CA HIS A 203 0.92 0.31 3.42
C HIS A 203 1.87 -0.57 4.23
N VAL A 204 1.45 -1.02 5.39
CA VAL A 204 2.30 -1.77 6.34
C VAL A 204 1.93 -3.24 6.47
N ALA A 205 1.01 -3.75 5.65
CA ALA A 205 0.52 -5.13 5.76
C ALA A 205 1.63 -6.19 5.70
N GLY A 206 2.64 -6.01 4.85
CA GLY A 206 3.79 -6.91 4.79
C GLY A 206 4.65 -6.86 6.06
N LEU A 207 4.84 -5.65 6.63
CA LEU A 207 5.57 -5.47 7.87
C LEU A 207 4.83 -6.10 9.06
N ILE A 208 3.50 -5.97 9.08
CA ILE A 208 2.62 -6.60 10.09
C ILE A 208 2.70 -8.11 9.99
N ALA A 209 2.56 -8.67 8.78
CA ALA A 209 2.68 -10.11 8.52
C ALA A 209 4.03 -10.68 8.99
N ALA A 210 5.09 -9.90 8.88
CA ALA A 210 6.42 -10.28 9.34
C ALA A 210 6.67 -10.04 10.84
N GLY A 211 5.75 -9.38 11.55
CA GLY A 211 5.90 -9.03 12.96
C GLY A 211 6.87 -7.89 13.24
N VAL A 212 7.18 -7.06 12.24
CA VAL A 212 8.09 -5.88 12.38
C VAL A 212 7.34 -4.55 12.47
N TYR A 213 6.01 -4.59 12.49
CA TYR A 213 5.12 -3.45 12.74
C TYR A 213 3.90 -3.92 13.56
N PRO A 214 3.34 -3.09 14.45
CA PRO A 214 2.21 -3.48 15.27
C PRO A 214 0.99 -3.95 14.47
N ASN A 215 0.38 -5.07 14.87
CA ASN A 215 -0.79 -5.63 14.22
C ASN A 215 -2.09 -4.96 14.71
N PRO A 216 -2.91 -4.35 13.84
CA PRO A 216 -4.18 -3.73 14.23
C PRO A 216 -5.30 -4.74 14.48
N VAL A 217 -5.21 -5.98 13.98
CA VAL A 217 -6.31 -6.96 13.99
C VAL A 217 -6.84 -7.25 15.40
N PRO A 218 -6.03 -7.35 16.47
CA PRO A 218 -6.53 -7.53 17.83
C PRO A 218 -7.27 -6.31 18.41
N HIS A 219 -7.10 -5.13 17.82
CA HIS A 219 -7.64 -3.87 18.34
C HIS A 219 -8.83 -3.34 17.53
N ALA A 220 -8.78 -3.46 16.21
CA ALA A 220 -9.79 -2.93 15.31
C ALA A 220 -11.01 -3.85 15.20
N HIS A 221 -12.18 -3.27 14.96
CA HIS A 221 -13.38 -4.03 14.63
C HIS A 221 -13.28 -4.63 13.23
N VAL A 222 -12.77 -3.85 12.28
CA VAL A 222 -12.53 -4.26 10.89
C VAL A 222 -11.18 -3.74 10.44
N VAL A 223 -10.46 -4.57 9.69
CA VAL A 223 -9.18 -4.21 9.07
C VAL A 223 -9.28 -4.45 7.58
N THR A 224 -8.78 -3.53 6.78
CA THR A 224 -8.62 -3.72 5.33
C THR A 224 -7.15 -3.63 4.93
N SER A 225 -6.85 -4.19 3.78
CA SER A 225 -5.55 -4.05 3.14
C SER A 225 -5.66 -4.11 1.63
N THR A 226 -4.63 -3.62 0.96
CA THR A 226 -4.24 -4.07 -0.38
C THR A 226 -3.32 -5.28 -0.26
N THR A 227 -3.17 -6.03 -1.36
CA THR A 227 -2.29 -7.21 -1.37
C THR A 227 -0.96 -7.00 -2.12
N HIS A 228 -0.75 -5.82 -2.74
CA HIS A 228 0.32 -5.57 -3.71
C HIS A 228 1.42 -4.58 -3.27
N LYS A 229 1.35 -4.02 -2.05
CA LYS A 229 2.35 -3.07 -1.54
C LYS A 229 3.47 -3.82 -0.81
N THR A 230 3.69 -3.55 0.47
CA THR A 230 4.67 -4.31 1.26
C THR A 230 4.41 -5.81 1.30
N LEU A 231 3.15 -6.24 1.13
CA LEU A 231 2.77 -7.65 1.08
C LEU A 231 3.19 -8.39 -0.21
N ALA A 232 3.60 -7.66 -1.25
CA ALA A 232 4.19 -8.16 -2.50
C ALA A 232 3.34 -9.18 -3.29
N GLY A 233 2.03 -9.14 -3.13
CA GLY A 233 1.08 -10.00 -3.83
C GLY A 233 0.49 -9.37 -5.10
N PRO A 234 -0.57 -9.96 -5.65
CA PRO A 234 -1.29 -9.40 -6.79
C PRO A 234 -2.03 -8.12 -6.40
N ARG A 235 -2.36 -7.28 -7.37
CA ARG A 235 -3.24 -6.12 -7.13
C ARG A 235 -4.63 -6.58 -6.73
N GLY A 236 -5.05 -6.22 -5.53
CA GLY A 236 -6.33 -6.63 -4.95
C GLY A 236 -6.55 -6.04 -3.56
N GLY A 237 -7.70 -6.32 -2.97
CA GLY A 237 -8.09 -5.93 -1.61
C GLY A 237 -8.33 -7.13 -0.70
N LEU A 238 -8.42 -6.84 0.59
CA LEU A 238 -8.63 -7.81 1.67
C LEU A 238 -9.41 -7.14 2.79
N ILE A 239 -10.34 -7.86 3.41
CA ILE A 239 -11.03 -7.44 4.63
C ILE A 239 -10.81 -8.52 5.70
N LEU A 240 -10.46 -8.11 6.92
CA LEU A 240 -10.19 -8.97 8.06
C LEU A 240 -10.96 -8.49 9.29
N SER A 241 -11.25 -9.40 10.19
CA SER A 241 -11.72 -9.09 11.54
C SER A 241 -11.31 -10.20 12.51
N ALA A 242 -11.08 -9.82 13.77
CA ALA A 242 -10.95 -10.76 14.89
C ALA A 242 -12.08 -10.57 15.92
N ALA A 243 -13.08 -9.73 15.62
CA ALA A 243 -14.27 -9.60 16.46
C ALA A 243 -15.05 -10.91 16.48
N ASP A 244 -15.60 -11.27 17.63
CA ASP A 244 -16.53 -12.40 17.75
C ASP A 244 -17.96 -11.91 17.43
N ASP A 245 -18.20 -11.57 16.14
CA ASP A 245 -19.44 -10.96 15.67
C ASP A 245 -19.82 -11.47 14.26
N GLU A 246 -20.61 -12.56 14.23
CA GLU A 246 -21.09 -13.13 12.98
C GLU A 246 -21.99 -12.18 12.16
N GLU A 247 -22.71 -11.28 12.81
CA GLU A 247 -23.57 -10.33 12.11
C GLU A 247 -22.72 -9.27 11.38
N LEU A 248 -21.60 -8.86 11.98
CA LEU A 248 -20.60 -8.03 11.30
C LEU A 248 -20.07 -8.75 10.04
N TYR A 249 -19.70 -10.03 10.15
CA TYR A 249 -19.20 -10.81 9.02
C TYR A 249 -20.22 -10.94 7.88
N LYS A 250 -21.50 -11.16 8.21
CA LYS A 250 -22.58 -11.18 7.21
C LYS A 250 -22.74 -9.84 6.51
N LYS A 251 -22.70 -8.72 7.25
CA LYS A 251 -22.76 -7.37 6.69
C LYS A 251 -21.60 -7.08 5.75
N LEU A 252 -20.37 -7.42 6.16
CA LEU A 252 -19.17 -7.25 5.33
C LEU A 252 -19.23 -8.09 4.06
N ASN A 253 -19.62 -9.38 4.16
CA ASN A 253 -19.81 -10.23 2.99
C ASN A 253 -20.89 -9.70 2.05
N SER A 254 -22.05 -9.27 2.58
CA SER A 254 -23.13 -8.69 1.79
C SER A 254 -22.73 -7.38 1.11
N ALA A 255 -21.94 -6.56 1.77
CA ALA A 255 -21.43 -5.30 1.21
C ALA A 255 -20.43 -5.53 0.07
N VAL A 256 -19.62 -6.59 0.13
CA VAL A 256 -18.77 -7.00 -0.99
C VAL A 256 -19.60 -7.59 -2.11
N PHE A 257 -20.32 -8.68 -1.83
CA PHE A 257 -21.21 -9.32 -2.80
C PHE A 257 -22.55 -9.64 -2.14
N PRO A 258 -23.68 -9.20 -2.72
CA PRO A 258 -23.83 -8.50 -4.00
C PRO A 258 -23.75 -6.95 -3.92
N GLY A 259 -23.41 -6.38 -2.77
CA GLY A 259 -23.53 -4.93 -2.52
C GLY A 259 -22.67 -4.05 -3.44
N GLY A 260 -21.40 -4.37 -3.60
CA GLY A 260 -20.46 -3.55 -4.35
C GLY A 260 -19.82 -4.22 -5.56
N GLN A 261 -19.86 -5.55 -5.62
CA GLN A 261 -19.23 -6.37 -6.68
C GLN A 261 -20.18 -7.47 -7.17
N GLY A 262 -19.90 -7.99 -8.39
CA GLY A 262 -20.44 -9.23 -8.93
C GLY A 262 -19.43 -10.37 -8.81
N GLY A 263 -19.12 -11.03 -9.95
CA GLY A 263 -18.17 -12.16 -9.98
C GLY A 263 -16.77 -11.81 -9.45
N PRO A 264 -16.24 -12.61 -8.51
CA PRO A 264 -14.90 -12.41 -8.00
C PRO A 264 -13.84 -12.76 -9.06
N LEU A 265 -12.66 -12.15 -8.95
CA LEU A 265 -11.52 -12.40 -9.84
C LEU A 265 -10.74 -13.63 -9.35
N MET A 266 -11.16 -14.83 -9.74
CA MET A 266 -10.62 -16.08 -9.21
C MET A 266 -9.11 -16.26 -9.48
N HIS A 267 -8.60 -15.78 -10.61
CA HIS A 267 -7.18 -15.75 -10.93
C HIS A 267 -6.38 -14.81 -10.01
N VAL A 268 -6.96 -13.69 -9.59
CA VAL A 268 -6.34 -12.77 -8.60
C VAL A 268 -6.40 -13.39 -7.21
N ILE A 269 -7.50 -14.04 -6.82
CA ILE A 269 -7.62 -14.74 -5.54
C ILE A 269 -6.58 -15.87 -5.44
N ALA A 270 -6.33 -16.59 -6.54
CA ALA A 270 -5.24 -17.57 -6.61
C ALA A 270 -3.87 -16.89 -6.36
N GLY A 271 -3.63 -15.74 -6.99
CA GLY A 271 -2.43 -14.94 -6.72
C GLY A 271 -2.31 -14.50 -5.26
N LYS A 272 -3.43 -14.13 -4.61
CA LYS A 272 -3.48 -13.83 -3.16
C LYS A 272 -3.12 -15.08 -2.34
N ALA A 273 -3.67 -16.24 -2.66
CA ALA A 273 -3.36 -17.49 -1.97
C ALA A 273 -1.87 -17.85 -2.05
N VAL A 274 -1.24 -17.61 -3.20
CA VAL A 274 0.22 -17.79 -3.37
C VAL A 274 0.99 -16.78 -2.51
N ALA A 275 0.67 -15.50 -2.62
CA ALA A 275 1.36 -14.44 -1.89
C ALA A 275 1.26 -14.61 -0.37
N PHE A 276 0.10 -15.00 0.16
CA PHE A 276 -0.06 -15.25 1.59
C PHE A 276 0.76 -16.47 2.04
N LYS A 277 0.88 -17.51 1.21
CA LYS A 277 1.78 -18.62 1.49
C LYS A 277 3.24 -18.18 1.54
N GLU A 278 3.68 -17.38 0.58
CA GLU A 278 5.04 -16.82 0.57
C GLU A 278 5.28 -15.91 1.80
N ALA A 279 4.25 -15.18 2.24
CA ALA A 279 4.35 -14.30 3.42
C ALA A 279 4.42 -15.07 4.75
N LEU A 280 3.99 -16.32 4.80
CA LEU A 280 4.15 -17.21 5.96
C LEU A 280 5.55 -17.82 6.07
N GLU A 281 6.36 -17.78 5.00
CA GLU A 281 7.71 -18.35 4.97
C GLU A 281 8.72 -17.47 5.74
N PRO A 282 9.77 -18.05 6.37
CA PRO A 282 10.77 -17.30 7.13
C PRO A 282 11.52 -16.23 6.32
N GLU A 283 11.71 -16.48 5.03
CA GLU A 283 12.38 -15.56 4.10
C GLU A 283 11.64 -14.23 3.97
N PHE A 284 10.32 -14.26 4.06
CA PHE A 284 9.51 -13.04 4.04
C PHE A 284 9.74 -12.16 5.27
N LYS A 285 9.93 -12.77 6.45
CA LYS A 285 10.27 -12.03 7.68
C LYS A 285 11.64 -11.35 7.54
N THR A 286 12.61 -12.07 7.00
CA THR A 286 13.95 -11.53 6.72
C THR A 286 13.88 -10.36 5.74
N TYR A 287 13.12 -10.50 4.67
CA TYR A 287 12.89 -9.46 3.67
C TYR A 287 12.27 -8.19 4.30
N GLN A 288 11.19 -8.31 5.07
CA GLN A 288 10.53 -7.16 5.68
C GLN A 288 11.39 -6.46 6.75
N ALA A 289 12.17 -7.22 7.51
CA ALA A 289 13.14 -6.64 8.42
C ALA A 289 14.21 -5.82 7.68
N GLN A 290 14.65 -6.29 6.50
CA GLN A 290 15.58 -5.56 5.66
C GLN A 290 14.95 -4.31 5.04
N VAL A 291 13.66 -4.36 4.68
CA VAL A 291 12.91 -3.18 4.20
C VAL A 291 13.00 -2.02 5.20
N VAL A 292 12.77 -2.30 6.48
CA VAL A 292 12.84 -1.28 7.54
C VAL A 292 14.28 -0.78 7.76
N LYS A 293 15.29 -1.67 7.73
CA LYS A 293 16.69 -1.28 7.85
C LYS A 293 17.12 -0.35 6.71
N ASN A 294 16.75 -0.68 5.49
CA ASN A 294 17.03 0.15 4.32
C ASN A 294 16.37 1.53 4.45
N ALA A 295 15.11 1.60 4.89
CA ALA A 295 14.41 2.85 5.09
C ALA A 295 15.11 3.74 6.16
N LYS A 296 15.52 3.14 7.28
CA LYS A 296 16.24 3.86 8.33
C LYS A 296 17.59 4.37 7.84
N ALA A 297 18.35 3.56 7.10
CA ALA A 297 19.63 3.97 6.52
C ALA A 297 19.46 5.14 5.53
N MET A 298 18.45 5.08 4.65
CA MET A 298 18.15 6.16 3.73
C MET A 298 17.75 7.45 4.46
N ALA A 299 16.87 7.36 5.46
CA ALA A 299 16.44 8.53 6.23
C ALA A 299 17.61 9.20 6.98
N ALA A 300 18.49 8.42 7.59
CA ALA A 300 19.70 8.93 8.25
C ALA A 300 20.63 9.63 7.25
N THR A 301 20.86 9.04 6.08
CA THR A 301 21.70 9.65 5.03
C THR A 301 21.12 10.95 4.49
N PHE A 302 19.79 11.04 4.30
CA PHE A 302 19.15 12.31 3.94
C PHE A 302 19.41 13.39 4.98
N ILE A 303 19.28 13.06 6.27
CA ILE A 303 19.52 14.01 7.37
C ILE A 303 20.99 14.44 7.38
N GLU A 304 21.95 13.52 7.25
CA GLU A 304 23.39 13.82 7.14
C GLU A 304 23.70 14.73 5.94
N ARG A 305 22.97 14.59 4.83
CA ARG A 305 23.06 15.45 3.64
C ARG A 305 22.30 16.79 3.80
N GLY A 306 21.75 17.09 4.99
CA GLY A 306 21.06 18.34 5.28
C GLY A 306 19.63 18.43 4.75
N TYR A 307 18.99 17.28 4.44
CA TYR A 307 17.57 17.21 4.10
C TYR A 307 16.74 16.98 5.36
N LYS A 308 15.56 17.58 5.39
CA LYS A 308 14.59 17.35 6.47
C LYS A 308 13.71 16.15 6.11
N ILE A 309 13.58 15.24 7.05
CA ILE A 309 12.61 14.13 6.98
C ILE A 309 11.45 14.45 7.92
N VAL A 310 10.24 14.39 7.43
CA VAL A 310 9.04 14.54 8.28
C VAL A 310 9.08 13.49 9.38
N SER A 311 8.76 13.88 10.62
CA SER A 311 8.87 13.04 11.84
C SER A 311 10.32 12.71 12.25
N GLY A 312 11.34 13.35 11.64
CA GLY A 312 12.76 13.17 12.00
C GLY A 312 13.34 11.81 11.63
N GLY A 313 12.62 10.97 10.87
CA GLY A 313 13.06 9.64 10.46
C GLY A 313 11.93 8.73 10.03
N THR A 314 12.13 7.41 10.15
CA THR A 314 11.10 6.41 9.85
C THR A 314 11.21 5.18 10.74
N ASP A 315 10.05 4.62 11.08
CA ASP A 315 9.91 3.34 11.79
C ASP A 315 9.29 2.24 10.90
N ASN A 316 9.06 2.54 9.62
CA ASN A 316 8.46 1.60 8.68
C ASN A 316 9.22 1.58 7.33
N HIS A 317 8.53 1.37 6.21
CA HIS A 317 9.12 1.21 4.87
C HIS A 317 9.22 2.50 4.06
N LEU A 318 8.69 3.61 4.55
CA LEU A 318 8.64 4.88 3.81
C LEU A 318 9.14 6.06 4.62
N MET A 319 9.48 7.12 3.91
CA MET A 319 9.79 8.43 4.47
C MET A 319 9.28 9.54 3.55
N LEU A 320 9.07 10.72 4.13
CA LEU A 320 8.77 11.96 3.43
C LEU A 320 9.94 12.90 3.54
N VAL A 321 10.56 13.22 2.40
CA VAL A 321 11.58 14.25 2.28
C VAL A 321 10.88 15.59 2.15
N ASP A 322 11.13 16.50 3.10
CA ASP A 322 10.55 17.84 3.15
C ASP A 322 11.48 18.84 2.41
N LEU A 323 10.92 19.48 1.38
CA LEU A 323 11.60 20.48 0.54
C LEU A 323 11.14 21.91 0.84
N ILE A 324 10.36 22.14 1.92
CA ILE A 324 9.98 23.51 2.32
C ILE A 324 11.25 24.32 2.61
N GLY A 325 11.31 25.53 2.07
CA GLY A 325 12.49 26.40 2.18
C GLY A 325 13.58 26.15 1.15
N ARG A 326 13.44 25.12 0.30
CA ARG A 326 14.28 24.93 -0.89
C ARG A 326 13.61 25.53 -2.12
N GLU A 327 14.38 25.98 -3.11
CA GLU A 327 13.86 26.46 -4.39
C GLU A 327 13.14 25.33 -5.15
N LEU A 328 13.63 24.12 -5.03
CA LEU A 328 13.12 22.91 -5.65
C LEU A 328 11.73 22.54 -5.13
N THR A 329 10.81 22.27 -6.06
CA THR A 329 9.46 21.74 -5.74
C THR A 329 9.43 20.20 -5.78
N GLY A 330 8.40 19.58 -5.19
CA GLY A 330 8.20 18.14 -5.31
C GLY A 330 8.04 17.69 -6.77
N LYS A 331 7.39 18.49 -7.61
CA LYS A 331 7.21 18.22 -9.05
C LYS A 331 8.54 18.24 -9.82
N GLU A 332 9.41 19.21 -9.53
CA GLU A 332 10.72 19.30 -10.17
C GLU A 332 11.65 18.19 -9.68
N ALA A 333 11.61 17.86 -8.38
CA ALA A 333 12.35 16.74 -7.81
C ALA A 333 11.97 15.41 -8.47
N ASP A 334 10.67 15.12 -8.59
CA ASP A 334 10.14 13.93 -9.28
C ASP A 334 10.64 13.87 -10.74
N ALA A 335 10.57 14.98 -11.48
CA ALA A 335 11.03 15.05 -12.86
C ALA A 335 12.55 14.86 -13.00
N ALA A 336 13.36 15.47 -12.14
CA ALA A 336 14.81 15.34 -12.16
C ALA A 336 15.28 13.92 -11.81
N LEU A 337 14.69 13.32 -10.78
CA LEU A 337 14.97 11.92 -10.40
C LEU A 337 14.55 10.95 -11.51
N GLY A 338 13.42 11.19 -12.17
CA GLY A 338 12.98 10.39 -13.31
C GLY A 338 13.98 10.40 -14.47
N LYS A 339 14.63 11.57 -14.77
CA LYS A 339 15.72 11.66 -15.76
C LYS A 339 16.96 10.84 -15.39
N ALA A 340 17.18 10.64 -14.07
CA ALA A 340 18.28 9.82 -13.54
C ALA A 340 17.87 8.34 -13.33
N ASN A 341 16.76 7.88 -13.90
CA ASN A 341 16.21 6.54 -13.73
C ASN A 341 15.88 6.17 -12.27
N ILE A 342 15.48 7.14 -11.47
CA ILE A 342 15.01 6.95 -10.09
C ILE A 342 13.54 7.35 -10.04
N THR A 343 12.65 6.40 -9.78
CA THR A 343 11.21 6.58 -9.76
C THR A 343 10.70 6.84 -8.36
N VAL A 344 10.11 8.03 -8.14
CA VAL A 344 9.50 8.45 -6.87
C VAL A 344 8.11 9.03 -7.14
N ASN A 345 7.43 9.52 -6.12
CA ASN A 345 6.27 10.39 -6.33
C ASN A 345 6.39 11.67 -5.51
N LYS A 346 6.02 12.80 -6.12
CA LYS A 346 5.80 14.03 -5.36
C LYS A 346 4.70 13.84 -4.32
N ASN A 347 4.83 14.47 -3.17
CA ASN A 347 3.89 14.37 -2.07
C ASN A 347 3.80 15.67 -1.28
N SER A 348 2.59 16.06 -0.86
CA SER A 348 2.46 17.16 0.09
C SER A 348 3.11 16.78 1.42
N VAL A 349 3.67 17.77 2.07
CA VAL A 349 4.20 17.66 3.44
C VAL A 349 3.33 18.46 4.40
N PRO A 350 3.39 18.23 5.72
CA PRO A 350 2.65 19.03 6.68
C PRO A 350 2.93 20.53 6.50
N ASN A 351 1.88 21.35 6.54
CA ASN A 351 1.93 22.80 6.30
C ASN A 351 2.50 23.20 4.93
N ASP A 352 2.31 22.36 3.93
CA ASP A 352 2.81 22.60 2.58
C ASP A 352 2.25 23.92 2.00
N PRO A 353 3.10 24.91 1.66
CA PRO A 353 2.65 26.19 1.10
C PRO A 353 2.25 26.10 -0.37
N ARG A 354 2.55 24.96 -1.04
CA ARG A 354 2.31 24.74 -2.46
C ARG A 354 1.04 23.92 -2.68
N SER A 355 0.44 24.04 -3.86
CA SER A 355 -0.75 23.27 -4.21
C SER A 355 -0.45 21.75 -4.31
N PRO A 356 -1.46 20.88 -4.16
CA PRO A 356 -1.28 19.42 -4.30
C PRO A 356 -0.74 18.97 -5.67
N PHE A 357 -0.82 19.82 -6.69
CA PHE A 357 -0.28 19.51 -8.03
C PHE A 357 1.22 19.80 -8.17
N VAL A 358 1.78 20.61 -7.27
CA VAL A 358 3.20 21.01 -7.24
C VAL A 358 3.92 20.33 -6.08
N THR A 359 3.43 20.46 -4.86
CA THR A 359 3.91 19.94 -3.59
C THR A 359 5.29 20.45 -3.17
N SER A 360 5.62 20.26 -1.90
CA SER A 360 6.94 20.59 -1.35
C SER A 360 7.63 19.35 -0.75
N GLY A 361 7.32 18.18 -1.26
CA GLY A 361 7.96 16.96 -0.79
C GLY A 361 7.99 15.83 -1.81
N VAL A 362 8.76 14.81 -1.44
CA VAL A 362 8.89 13.56 -2.16
C VAL A 362 8.71 12.41 -1.18
N ARG A 363 7.84 11.45 -1.53
CA ARG A 363 7.68 10.21 -0.78
C ARG A 363 8.60 9.14 -1.36
N ILE A 364 9.33 8.46 -0.49
CA ILE A 364 10.29 7.41 -0.83
C ILE A 364 9.98 6.18 0.00
N GLY A 365 10.03 5.00 -0.63
CA GLY A 365 9.84 3.71 0.04
C GLY A 365 10.85 2.68 -0.43
N THR A 366 11.08 1.66 0.40
CA THR A 366 12.15 0.68 0.20
C THR A 366 11.74 -0.74 -0.15
N PRO A 367 10.44 -1.12 -0.28
CA PRO A 367 10.07 -2.49 -0.57
C PRO A 367 10.65 -3.02 -1.87
N ALA A 368 10.54 -2.26 -2.97
CA ALA A 368 10.99 -2.68 -4.29
C ALA A 368 12.52 -2.85 -4.37
N ILE A 369 13.30 -1.90 -3.86
CA ILE A 369 14.77 -2.02 -3.86
C ILE A 369 15.25 -3.16 -2.98
N THR A 370 14.57 -3.41 -1.85
CA THR A 370 14.90 -4.55 -0.98
C THR A 370 14.58 -5.88 -1.68
N ARG A 371 13.51 -5.94 -2.48
CA ARG A 371 13.16 -7.12 -3.30
C ARG A 371 14.22 -7.39 -4.36
N ARG A 372 14.88 -6.37 -4.90
CA ARG A 372 16.04 -6.50 -5.81
C ARG A 372 17.30 -7.01 -5.11
N GLY A 373 17.35 -7.00 -3.78
CA GLY A 373 18.49 -7.44 -2.99
C GLY A 373 19.34 -6.34 -2.37
N PHE A 374 18.90 -5.07 -2.43
CA PHE A 374 19.60 -3.95 -1.77
C PHE A 374 19.60 -4.15 -0.25
N LYS A 375 20.73 -3.79 0.34
CA LYS A 375 20.90 -3.66 1.78
C LYS A 375 21.25 -2.22 2.13
N GLU A 376 21.67 -1.99 3.37
CA GLU A 376 21.97 -0.65 3.89
C GLU A 376 23.04 0.08 3.05
N ALA A 377 24.08 -0.63 2.61
CA ALA A 377 25.18 -0.03 1.83
C ALA A 377 24.70 0.52 0.48
N GLU A 378 23.93 -0.26 -0.28
CA GLU A 378 23.35 0.16 -1.55
C GLU A 378 22.30 1.27 -1.34
N SER A 379 21.55 1.21 -0.24
CA SER A 379 20.54 2.21 0.12
C SER A 379 21.17 3.56 0.47
N ILE A 380 22.28 3.56 1.21
CA ILE A 380 23.07 4.77 1.51
C ILE A 380 23.66 5.35 0.22
N GLN A 381 24.24 4.52 -0.63
CA GLN A 381 24.80 4.95 -1.92
C GLN A 381 23.72 5.60 -2.80
N LEU A 382 22.56 4.94 -2.94
CA LEU A 382 21.43 5.45 -3.69
C LEU A 382 20.92 6.79 -3.14
N THR A 383 20.87 6.93 -1.80
CA THR A 383 20.43 8.19 -1.18
C THR A 383 21.40 9.33 -1.47
N ASN A 384 22.70 9.08 -1.50
CA ASN A 384 23.67 10.08 -1.91
C ASN A 384 23.44 10.53 -3.36
N TRP A 385 23.18 9.60 -4.29
CA TRP A 385 22.84 9.95 -5.67
C TRP A 385 21.55 10.75 -5.77
N ILE A 386 20.53 10.41 -4.97
CA ILE A 386 19.28 11.19 -4.91
C ILE A 386 19.60 12.62 -4.47
N CYS A 387 20.37 12.79 -3.41
CA CYS A 387 20.77 14.13 -2.94
C CYS A 387 21.56 14.89 -4.00
N ASP A 388 22.49 14.24 -4.71
CA ASP A 388 23.25 14.86 -5.80
C ASP A 388 22.34 15.36 -6.93
N VAL A 389 21.30 14.58 -7.28
CA VAL A 389 20.27 14.98 -8.25
C VAL A 389 19.44 16.17 -7.74
N LEU A 390 19.01 16.13 -6.47
CA LEU A 390 18.18 17.18 -5.89
C LEU A 390 18.97 18.50 -5.72
N ASP A 391 20.25 18.43 -5.37
CA ASP A 391 21.13 19.58 -5.24
C ASP A 391 21.53 20.19 -6.61
N ASN A 392 21.37 19.44 -7.72
CA ASN A 392 21.75 19.83 -9.08
C ASN A 392 20.65 19.48 -10.12
N HIS A 393 19.40 19.71 -9.76
CA HIS A 393 18.21 19.23 -10.52
C HIS A 393 18.08 19.79 -11.94
N ASP A 394 18.76 20.88 -12.24
CA ASP A 394 18.83 21.56 -13.56
C ASP A 394 20.15 21.27 -14.31
N ASN A 395 21.06 20.48 -13.75
CA ASN A 395 22.34 20.14 -14.34
C ASN A 395 22.29 18.79 -15.08
N ASP A 396 22.04 18.80 -16.36
CA ASP A 396 21.91 17.58 -17.18
C ASP A 396 23.16 16.68 -17.15
N ALA A 397 24.37 17.22 -16.92
CA ALA A 397 25.58 16.40 -16.81
C ALA A 397 25.62 15.59 -15.49
N VAL A 398 25.16 16.17 -14.37
CA VAL A 398 25.02 15.45 -13.10
C VAL A 398 23.94 14.37 -13.24
N LEU A 399 22.78 14.72 -13.80
CA LEU A 399 21.68 13.77 -13.99
C LEU A 399 22.12 12.58 -14.86
N ALA A 400 22.85 12.82 -15.95
CA ALA A 400 23.40 11.77 -16.81
C ALA A 400 24.41 10.88 -16.07
N THR A 401 25.30 11.47 -15.24
CA THR A 401 26.25 10.71 -14.45
C THR A 401 25.56 9.78 -13.45
N VAL A 402 24.54 10.30 -12.73
CA VAL A 402 23.77 9.49 -11.78
C VAL A 402 23.01 8.39 -12.52
N ARG A 403 22.43 8.69 -13.69
CA ARG A 403 21.75 7.70 -14.52
C ARG A 403 22.65 6.50 -14.88
N GLU A 404 23.90 6.76 -15.30
CA GLU A 404 24.84 5.64 -15.59
C GLU A 404 25.16 4.81 -14.33
N GLN A 405 25.31 5.45 -13.17
CA GLN A 405 25.49 4.77 -11.89
C GLN A 405 24.28 3.91 -11.52
N VAL A 406 23.06 4.41 -11.76
CA VAL A 406 21.81 3.68 -11.55
C VAL A 406 21.74 2.48 -12.50
N LEU A 407 22.06 2.64 -13.77
CA LEU A 407 22.11 1.52 -14.73
C LEU A 407 23.11 0.45 -14.32
N ASP A 408 24.28 0.85 -13.79
CA ASP A 408 25.28 -0.11 -13.31
C ASP A 408 24.79 -0.91 -12.10
N ILE A 409 24.23 -0.25 -11.09
CA ILE A 409 23.71 -0.95 -9.91
C ILE A 409 22.50 -1.84 -10.27
N CYS A 410 21.65 -1.42 -11.21
CA CYS A 410 20.53 -2.23 -11.70
C CYS A 410 20.99 -3.53 -12.34
N ARG A 411 22.11 -3.52 -13.11
CA ARG A 411 22.69 -4.75 -13.69
C ARG A 411 23.20 -5.72 -12.64
N ARG A 412 23.70 -5.21 -11.51
CA ARG A 412 24.18 -6.05 -10.38
C ARG A 412 23.03 -6.62 -9.56
N PHE A 413 21.87 -5.97 -9.54
CA PHE A 413 20.68 -6.36 -8.81
C PHE A 413 19.46 -6.42 -9.75
N PRO A 414 19.38 -7.38 -10.66
CA PRO A 414 18.25 -7.48 -11.60
C PRO A 414 16.96 -7.83 -10.87
N VAL A 415 15.83 -7.32 -11.39
CA VAL A 415 14.48 -7.64 -10.88
C VAL A 415 14.09 -9.06 -11.28
N TYR A 416 14.27 -9.36 -12.56
CA TYR A 416 13.89 -10.64 -13.18
C TYR A 416 15.16 -11.46 -13.43
N ALA A 417 15.73 -12.05 -12.35
CA ALA A 417 16.88 -12.93 -12.48
C ALA A 417 16.58 -14.08 -13.45
N ARG A 418 17.49 -14.30 -14.38
CA ARG A 418 17.39 -15.34 -15.42
C ARG A 418 17.78 -16.70 -14.90
#